data_e963f817269daf341b884d1cfe92ac0a
#
_entry.id   e963f817269daf341b884d1cfe92ac0a
#
_cell.length_a   1.000
_cell.length_b   1.000
_cell.length_c   1.000
_cell.angle_alpha   90.00
_cell.angle_beta   90.00
_cell.angle_gamma   90.00
#
_symmetry.space_group_name_H-M   'P 1'
#
loop_
_entity.id
_entity.type
_entity.pdbx_description
1 polymer ?
#
loop_
_entity_poly.entity_id
_entity_poly.type
_entity_poly.pdbx_seq_one_letter_code
_entity_poly.pdbx_strand_id
1 'polypeptide(L)'
;MYDYVDQSIAYFTDQLGSIEKVLEFYRKPDELSFRDELFQINKIQKLSSMMQSKIVDDIEITPEEVRSFFKQIPKNELPTFGTELEISQIVLEPKVTDDEKDRIVNQLKSFKVDVEERGLSFSSKAVLYSQDPGSRSNGGKYTLHRKKPRMVKEFRDIAFSMQEGQISDPFKTDFGWHILIVEKIRGQEVDIRHILLTPKVDQAQLDEARNLLDTLRTRILDKEITFEVAALQFSSEKETRLNGGVIINPMTGDRRFELTKMDPVLYNQIRDLNDDEISVPLLDEDRSGLKKYKILKVTNRYDEHVADYSKDYVKIKELALKEKKLKAIKKWMEEKIELTFVSLNKDYYSCQFSNNWPKN
;
A
#
# COMPACT_ATOMS: atom_id res chain seq x y z
N MET A 1 12.32 11.30 11.27
CA MET A 1 11.81 12.64 10.89
C MET A 1 12.80 13.36 9.97
N TYR A 2 14.09 13.33 10.23
CA TYR A 2 15.10 13.86 9.30
C TYR A 2 15.03 13.15 7.93
N ASP A 3 14.94 11.82 7.91
CA ASP A 3 14.78 11.04 6.66
C ASP A 3 13.56 11.51 5.83
N TYR A 4 12.50 11.94 6.50
CA TYR A 4 11.30 12.44 5.82
C TYR A 4 11.53 13.83 5.21
N VAL A 5 12.29 14.70 5.89
CA VAL A 5 12.72 16.00 5.34
C VAL A 5 13.62 15.79 4.13
N ASP A 6 14.59 14.85 4.23
CA ASP A 6 15.49 14.52 3.13
C ASP A 6 14.73 14.02 1.89
N GLN A 7 13.75 13.13 2.09
CA GLN A 7 12.89 12.65 1.01
C GLN A 7 12.05 13.77 0.39
N SER A 8 11.52 14.70 1.20
CA SER A 8 10.75 15.84 0.70
C SER A 8 11.62 16.77 -0.14
N ILE A 9 12.84 17.07 0.30
CA ILE A 9 13.78 17.92 -0.44
C ILE A 9 14.20 17.23 -1.74
N ALA A 10 14.52 15.94 -1.69
CA ALA A 10 14.85 15.16 -2.89
C ALA A 10 13.69 15.18 -3.91
N TYR A 11 12.46 14.99 -3.45
CA TYR A 11 11.25 15.08 -4.29
C TYR A 11 11.09 16.46 -4.93
N PHE A 12 11.21 17.54 -4.16
CA PHE A 12 11.11 18.90 -4.71
C PHE A 12 12.24 19.22 -5.68
N THR A 13 13.45 18.73 -5.40
CA THR A 13 14.61 18.89 -6.27
C THR A 13 14.41 18.18 -7.60
N ASP A 14 13.85 16.97 -7.58
CA ASP A 14 13.50 16.23 -8.78
C ASP A 14 12.45 16.96 -9.63
N GLN A 15 11.40 17.50 -8.98
CA GLN A 15 10.32 18.23 -9.65
C GLN A 15 10.77 19.58 -10.26
N LEU A 16 11.66 20.31 -9.59
CA LEU A 16 12.09 21.65 -10.00
C LEU A 16 13.45 21.67 -10.70
N GLY A 17 14.16 20.53 -10.70
CA GLY A 17 15.40 20.29 -11.41
C GLY A 17 16.67 20.65 -10.65
N SER A 18 16.62 21.47 -9.56
CA SER A 18 17.78 21.70 -8.68
C SER A 18 17.34 22.27 -7.33
N ILE A 19 18.21 22.15 -6.32
CA ILE A 19 17.95 22.70 -4.98
C ILE A 19 17.87 24.23 -4.99
N GLU A 20 18.64 24.89 -5.83
CA GLU A 20 18.62 26.37 -5.97
C GLU A 20 17.24 26.84 -6.42
N LYS A 21 16.65 26.16 -7.41
CA LYS A 21 15.28 26.47 -7.88
C LYS A 21 14.23 26.19 -6.81
N VAL A 22 14.42 25.16 -5.99
CA VAL A 22 13.54 24.88 -4.83
C VAL A 22 13.61 26.03 -3.85
N LEU A 23 14.82 26.47 -3.49
CA LEU A 23 15.02 27.60 -2.56
C LEU A 23 14.43 28.90 -3.10
N GLU A 24 14.60 29.20 -4.38
CA GLU A 24 13.99 30.35 -5.05
C GLU A 24 12.45 30.27 -5.01
N PHE A 25 11.88 29.13 -5.37
CA PHE A 25 10.43 28.90 -5.39
C PHE A 25 9.80 29.10 -3.99
N TYR A 26 10.43 28.53 -2.96
CA TYR A 26 9.95 28.66 -1.57
C TYR A 26 10.47 29.93 -0.88
N ARG A 27 11.23 30.78 -1.58
CA ARG A 27 11.83 32.05 -1.07
C ARG A 27 12.67 31.83 0.20
N LYS A 28 13.55 30.83 0.15
CA LYS A 28 14.43 30.50 1.28
C LYS A 28 15.87 30.95 1.00
N PRO A 29 16.56 31.46 2.04
CA PRO A 29 17.92 31.98 1.87
C PRO A 29 18.94 30.85 1.60
N ASP A 30 18.73 29.68 2.20
CA ASP A 30 19.63 28.53 2.09
C ASP A 30 18.89 27.21 2.41
N GLU A 31 19.55 26.09 2.10
CA GLU A 31 19.01 24.75 2.32
C GLU A 31 18.78 24.43 3.80
N LEU A 32 19.65 24.91 4.69
CA LEU A 32 19.57 24.63 6.12
C LEU A 32 18.31 25.25 6.72
N SER A 33 18.04 26.52 6.41
CA SER A 33 16.81 27.22 6.82
C SER A 33 15.56 26.54 6.28
N PHE A 34 15.60 26.04 5.04
CA PHE A 34 14.49 25.30 4.45
C PHE A 34 14.27 23.95 5.14
N ARG A 35 15.36 23.23 5.44
CA ARG A 35 15.31 21.97 6.21
C ARG A 35 14.71 22.15 7.60
N ASP A 36 15.13 23.17 8.30
CA ASP A 36 14.62 23.48 9.64
C ASP A 36 13.13 23.81 9.61
N GLU A 37 12.70 24.59 8.63
CA GLU A 37 11.27 24.91 8.48
C GLU A 37 10.44 23.67 8.15
N LEU A 38 10.86 22.85 7.19
CA LEU A 38 10.21 21.59 6.87
C LEU A 38 10.16 20.65 8.08
N PHE A 39 11.24 20.61 8.86
CA PHE A 39 11.28 19.83 10.09
C PHE A 39 10.25 20.32 11.12
N GLN A 40 10.14 21.64 11.34
CA GLN A 40 9.16 22.20 12.27
C GLN A 40 7.72 21.97 11.79
N ILE A 41 7.44 22.18 10.52
CA ILE A 41 6.12 21.91 9.93
C ILE A 41 5.74 20.43 10.12
N ASN A 42 6.62 19.51 9.73
CA ASN A 42 6.39 18.08 9.85
C ASN A 42 6.25 17.64 11.33
N LYS A 43 7.03 18.25 12.23
CA LYS A 43 6.93 18.00 13.68
C LYS A 43 5.56 18.41 14.22
N ILE A 44 5.09 19.60 13.88
CA ILE A 44 3.78 20.11 14.31
C ILE A 44 2.67 19.22 13.76
N GLN A 45 2.71 18.89 12.47
CA GLN A 45 1.72 18.00 11.85
C GLN A 45 1.70 16.61 12.50
N LYS A 46 2.87 16.04 12.78
CA LYS A 46 2.99 14.75 13.45
C LYS A 46 2.43 14.77 14.86
N LEU A 47 2.79 15.79 15.64
CA LEU A 47 2.28 15.94 17.01
C LEU A 47 0.77 16.17 17.02
N SER A 48 0.24 17.01 16.12
CA SER A 48 -1.20 17.24 15.97
C SER A 48 -1.94 15.94 15.61
N SER A 49 -1.44 15.20 14.62
CA SER A 49 -2.02 13.91 14.23
C SER A 49 -1.99 12.89 15.37
N MET A 50 -0.87 12.79 16.10
CA MET A 50 -0.76 11.88 17.25
C MET A 50 -1.73 12.28 18.37
N MET A 51 -1.90 13.60 18.61
CA MET A 51 -2.84 14.07 19.61
C MET A 51 -4.29 13.80 19.21
N GLN A 52 -4.66 14.08 17.96
CA GLN A 52 -5.98 13.75 17.44
C GLN A 52 -6.26 12.24 17.56
N SER A 53 -5.30 11.39 17.16
CA SER A 53 -5.44 9.94 17.33
C SER A 53 -5.68 9.57 18.79
N LYS A 54 -4.90 10.13 19.73
CA LYS A 54 -5.06 9.86 21.17
C LYS A 54 -6.43 10.28 21.72
N ILE A 55 -7.01 11.37 21.21
CA ILE A 55 -8.34 11.85 21.64
C ILE A 55 -9.43 10.88 21.21
N VAL A 56 -9.25 10.21 20.04
CA VAL A 56 -10.29 9.40 19.41
C VAL A 56 -10.03 7.90 19.45
N ASP A 57 -8.93 7.45 20.06
CA ASP A 57 -8.46 6.06 20.02
C ASP A 57 -9.48 5.10 20.65
N ASP A 58 -10.08 5.52 21.78
CA ASP A 58 -11.07 4.73 22.52
C ASP A 58 -12.53 5.03 22.10
N ILE A 59 -12.74 5.83 21.01
CA ILE A 59 -14.09 6.18 20.59
C ILE A 59 -14.68 5.10 19.71
N GLU A 60 -15.66 4.40 20.26
CA GLU A 60 -16.50 3.44 19.57
C GLU A 60 -17.89 4.01 19.33
N ILE A 61 -18.67 3.35 18.46
CA ILE A 61 -20.05 3.74 18.16
C ILE A 61 -20.99 2.55 18.29
N THR A 62 -22.10 2.75 18.99
CA THR A 62 -23.13 1.73 19.15
C THR A 62 -24.13 1.72 17.99
N PRO A 63 -24.84 0.60 17.75
CA PRO A 63 -25.89 0.54 16.72
C PRO A 63 -27.01 1.58 16.92
N GLU A 64 -27.35 1.93 18.16
CA GLU A 64 -28.32 2.96 18.48
C GLU A 64 -27.86 4.36 18.07
N GLU A 65 -26.58 4.65 18.30
CA GLU A 65 -25.97 5.91 17.88
C GLU A 65 -25.92 6.02 16.35
N VAL A 66 -25.59 4.94 15.64
CA VAL A 66 -25.63 4.88 14.17
C VAL A 66 -27.03 5.14 13.66
N ARG A 67 -28.04 4.50 14.27
CA ARG A 67 -29.45 4.72 13.89
C ARG A 67 -29.88 6.15 14.17
N SER A 68 -29.49 6.73 15.28
CA SER A 68 -29.80 8.10 15.65
C SER A 68 -29.15 9.10 14.69
N PHE A 69 -27.89 8.88 14.34
CA PHE A 69 -27.18 9.66 13.33
C PHE A 69 -27.93 9.66 12.00
N PHE A 70 -28.26 8.47 11.48
CA PHE A 70 -28.93 8.35 10.19
C PHE A 70 -30.32 9.03 10.17
N LYS A 71 -31.10 8.92 11.26
CA LYS A 71 -32.40 9.59 11.39
C LYS A 71 -32.32 11.09 11.45
N GLN A 72 -31.19 11.66 11.88
CA GLN A 72 -31.00 13.10 11.96
C GLN A 72 -30.67 13.74 10.62
N ILE A 73 -30.25 12.93 9.62
CA ILE A 73 -29.96 13.44 8.28
C ILE A 73 -31.28 13.73 7.56
N PRO A 74 -31.52 14.96 7.10
CA PRO A 74 -32.69 15.29 6.29
C PRO A 74 -32.74 14.41 5.03
N LYS A 75 -33.91 14.01 4.59
CA LYS A 75 -34.06 13.11 3.42
C LYS A 75 -33.41 13.64 2.14
N ASN A 76 -33.37 14.94 1.96
CA ASN A 76 -32.74 15.62 0.83
C ASN A 76 -31.22 15.78 0.98
N GLU A 77 -30.67 15.44 2.15
CA GLU A 77 -29.22 15.49 2.46
C GLU A 77 -28.62 14.10 2.69
N LEU A 78 -29.43 13.04 2.50
CA LEU A 78 -28.91 11.69 2.59
C LEU A 78 -27.78 11.49 1.56
N PRO A 79 -26.66 10.88 1.97
CA PRO A 79 -25.55 10.64 1.06
C PRO A 79 -25.98 9.70 -0.06
N THR A 80 -25.50 9.94 -1.25
CA THR A 80 -25.59 9.01 -2.38
C THR A 80 -24.32 8.17 -2.41
N PHE A 81 -24.47 6.85 -2.44
CA PHE A 81 -23.38 5.92 -2.65
C PHE A 81 -23.30 5.57 -4.13
N GLY A 82 -22.12 5.77 -4.71
CA GLY A 82 -21.86 5.46 -6.11
C GLY A 82 -21.91 3.97 -6.40
N THR A 83 -21.86 3.62 -7.67
CA THR A 83 -21.85 2.23 -8.12
C THR A 83 -20.66 1.47 -7.54
N GLU A 84 -20.91 0.27 -7.01
CA GLU A 84 -19.92 -0.63 -6.46
C GLU A 84 -19.92 -1.97 -7.16
N LEU A 85 -18.77 -2.60 -7.24
CA LEU A 85 -18.57 -3.92 -7.81
C LEU A 85 -17.96 -4.89 -6.81
N GLU A 86 -18.40 -6.14 -6.84
CA GLU A 86 -17.64 -7.26 -6.31
C GLU A 86 -16.92 -7.96 -7.45
N ILE A 87 -15.65 -8.28 -7.25
CA ILE A 87 -14.76 -8.77 -8.31
C ILE A 87 -14.06 -10.03 -7.82
N SER A 88 -13.98 -11.01 -8.70
CA SER A 88 -13.16 -12.20 -8.51
C SER A 88 -12.09 -12.30 -9.59
N GLN A 89 -10.98 -12.98 -9.27
CA GLN A 89 -9.86 -13.18 -10.21
C GLN A 89 -9.37 -14.63 -10.19
N ILE A 90 -8.85 -15.06 -11.33
CA ILE A 90 -7.98 -16.24 -11.46
C ILE A 90 -6.67 -15.74 -12.05
N VAL A 91 -5.58 -15.98 -11.35
CA VAL A 91 -4.24 -15.53 -11.75
C VAL A 91 -3.39 -16.75 -12.07
N LEU A 92 -2.69 -16.73 -13.20
CA LEU A 92 -1.69 -17.73 -13.54
C LEU A 92 -0.32 -17.06 -13.71
N GLU A 93 0.64 -17.54 -12.94
CA GLU A 93 2.05 -17.23 -13.16
C GLU A 93 2.62 -18.17 -14.22
N PRO A 94 3.34 -17.64 -15.22
CA PRO A 94 4.06 -18.48 -16.17
C PRO A 94 5.06 -19.39 -15.45
N LYS A 95 5.20 -20.61 -15.92
CA LYS A 95 6.16 -21.56 -15.34
C LYS A 95 7.58 -21.13 -15.68
N VAL A 96 8.36 -20.86 -14.65
CA VAL A 96 9.80 -20.61 -14.80
C VAL A 96 10.51 -21.94 -15.11
N THR A 97 11.34 -21.96 -16.15
CA THR A 97 12.14 -23.14 -16.49
C THR A 97 13.19 -23.44 -15.42
N ASP A 98 13.60 -24.70 -15.30
CA ASP A 98 14.64 -25.08 -14.33
C ASP A 98 15.99 -24.45 -14.70
N ASP A 99 16.31 -24.33 -15.99
CA ASP A 99 17.50 -23.64 -16.47
C ASP A 99 17.56 -22.18 -16.02
N GLU A 100 16.43 -21.46 -16.07
CA GLU A 100 16.37 -20.06 -15.60
C GLU A 100 16.49 -19.96 -14.07
N LYS A 101 15.89 -20.89 -13.33
CA LYS A 101 16.08 -20.98 -11.88
C LYS A 101 17.55 -21.19 -11.53
N ASP A 102 18.19 -22.16 -12.19
CA ASP A 102 19.59 -22.47 -11.97
C ASP A 102 20.50 -21.30 -12.34
N ARG A 103 20.19 -20.61 -13.44
CA ARG A 103 20.90 -19.38 -13.84
C ARG A 103 20.87 -18.31 -12.73
N ILE A 104 19.68 -18.01 -12.18
CA ILE A 104 19.51 -17.02 -11.13
C ILE A 104 20.23 -17.44 -9.85
N VAL A 105 20.01 -18.69 -9.41
CA VAL A 105 20.63 -19.21 -8.19
C VAL A 105 22.15 -19.18 -8.29
N ASN A 106 22.72 -19.59 -9.43
CA ASN A 106 24.16 -19.57 -9.67
C ASN A 106 24.70 -18.12 -9.73
N GLN A 107 23.95 -17.19 -10.31
CA GLN A 107 24.32 -15.77 -10.32
C GLN A 107 24.34 -15.18 -8.89
N LEU A 108 23.33 -15.47 -8.05
CA LEU A 108 23.30 -15.02 -6.66
C LEU A 108 24.41 -15.66 -5.83
N LYS A 109 24.71 -16.96 -6.03
CA LYS A 109 25.85 -17.63 -5.41
C LYS A 109 27.17 -16.97 -5.81
N SER A 110 27.34 -16.59 -7.07
CA SER A 110 28.54 -15.88 -7.52
C SER A 110 28.68 -14.52 -6.84
N PHE A 111 27.59 -13.80 -6.62
CA PHE A 111 27.63 -12.53 -5.86
C PHE A 111 28.04 -12.74 -4.40
N LYS A 112 27.57 -13.83 -3.76
CA LYS A 112 28.00 -14.20 -2.42
C LYS A 112 29.50 -14.43 -2.36
N VAL A 113 30.04 -15.27 -3.24
CA VAL A 113 31.48 -15.55 -3.35
C VAL A 113 32.29 -14.27 -3.61
N ASP A 114 31.83 -13.42 -4.49
CA ASP A 114 32.48 -12.15 -4.81
C ASP A 114 32.61 -11.24 -3.58
N VAL A 115 31.61 -11.23 -2.69
CA VAL A 115 31.66 -10.43 -1.47
C VAL A 115 32.50 -11.12 -0.39
N GLU A 116 32.31 -12.42 -0.13
CA GLU A 116 32.93 -13.16 0.94
C GLU A 116 34.45 -13.41 0.68
N GLU A 117 34.81 -13.78 -0.57
CA GLU A 117 36.19 -14.19 -0.88
C GLU A 117 36.99 -13.09 -1.58
N ARG A 118 36.34 -12.22 -2.37
CA ARG A 118 37.03 -11.20 -3.17
C ARG A 118 36.91 -9.80 -2.56
N GLY A 119 36.16 -9.64 -1.46
CA GLY A 119 35.97 -8.37 -0.78
C GLY A 119 35.19 -7.30 -1.55
N LEU A 120 34.40 -7.70 -2.57
CA LEU A 120 33.60 -6.76 -3.32
C LEU A 120 32.42 -6.25 -2.49
N SER A 121 31.99 -5.02 -2.77
CA SER A 121 30.89 -4.40 -2.01
C SER A 121 29.53 -5.01 -2.36
N PHE A 122 28.82 -5.54 -1.36
CA PHE A 122 27.43 -6.01 -1.52
C PHE A 122 26.51 -4.87 -1.97
N SER A 123 26.69 -3.67 -1.39
CA SER A 123 25.93 -2.47 -1.77
C SER A 123 26.07 -2.13 -3.25
N SER A 124 27.31 -2.15 -3.76
CA SER A 124 27.56 -1.88 -5.18
C SER A 124 26.91 -2.92 -6.09
N LYS A 125 26.94 -4.20 -5.70
CA LYS A 125 26.23 -5.26 -6.44
C LYS A 125 24.71 -5.05 -6.40
N ALA A 126 24.15 -4.63 -5.27
CA ALA A 126 22.74 -4.34 -5.17
C ALA A 126 22.32 -3.18 -6.10
N VAL A 127 23.10 -2.10 -6.14
CA VAL A 127 22.84 -0.97 -7.07
C VAL A 127 22.87 -1.43 -8.54
N LEU A 128 23.82 -2.29 -8.90
CA LEU A 128 24.01 -2.70 -10.30
C LEU A 128 23.01 -3.76 -10.75
N TYR A 129 22.71 -4.73 -9.90
CA TYR A 129 22.02 -5.96 -10.32
C TYR A 129 20.66 -6.19 -9.68
N SER A 130 20.37 -5.58 -8.51
CA SER A 130 19.08 -5.80 -7.86
C SER A 130 17.91 -5.26 -8.71
N GLN A 131 16.85 -6.03 -8.77
CA GLN A 131 15.59 -5.67 -9.43
C GLN A 131 14.55 -5.18 -8.41
N ASP A 132 14.92 -5.03 -7.12
CA ASP A 132 14.04 -4.41 -6.12
C ASP A 132 13.98 -2.88 -6.30
N PRO A 133 12.85 -2.31 -6.76
CA PRO A 133 12.73 -0.87 -6.96
C PRO A 133 12.77 -0.07 -5.65
N GLY A 134 12.44 -0.72 -4.51
CA GLY A 134 12.36 -0.05 -3.22
C GLY A 134 13.73 0.19 -2.55
N SER A 135 14.74 -0.62 -2.88
CA SER A 135 16.04 -0.53 -2.21
C SER A 135 17.24 -0.49 -3.13
N ARG A 136 17.09 -0.77 -4.42
CA ARG A 136 18.19 -0.77 -5.39
C ARG A 136 19.03 0.50 -5.33
N SER A 137 18.40 1.68 -5.33
CA SER A 137 19.08 2.98 -5.35
C SER A 137 19.89 3.26 -4.09
N ASN A 138 19.53 2.66 -2.96
CA ASN A 138 20.26 2.80 -1.67
C ASN A 138 21.14 1.59 -1.35
N GLY A 139 21.51 0.77 -2.35
CA GLY A 139 22.36 -0.39 -2.19
C GLY A 139 21.69 -1.58 -1.49
N GLY A 140 20.39 -1.74 -1.68
CA GLY A 140 19.61 -2.86 -1.17
C GLY A 140 19.23 -2.75 0.31
N LYS A 141 19.35 -1.57 0.94
CA LYS A 141 19.24 -1.39 2.39
C LYS A 141 17.79 -1.37 2.88
N TYR A 142 17.53 -2.16 3.95
CA TYR A 142 16.34 -2.10 4.78
C TYR A 142 16.68 -2.22 6.27
N THR A 143 15.83 -1.62 7.11
CA THR A 143 15.82 -1.88 8.56
C THR A 143 14.55 -2.66 8.88
N LEU A 144 14.71 -3.87 9.39
CA LEU A 144 13.61 -4.76 9.79
C LEU A 144 13.38 -4.66 11.28
N HIS A 145 12.12 -4.72 11.72
CA HIS A 145 11.76 -4.70 13.13
C HIS A 145 11.10 -6.03 13.53
N ARG A 146 11.66 -6.75 14.53
CA ARG A 146 11.18 -8.10 14.93
C ARG A 146 9.72 -8.14 15.34
N LYS A 147 9.21 -7.11 16.06
CA LYS A 147 7.83 -7.04 16.52
C LYS A 147 6.83 -6.48 15.50
N LYS A 148 7.33 -5.75 14.50
CA LYS A 148 6.49 -5.11 13.45
C LYS A 148 7.09 -5.37 12.07
N PRO A 149 7.18 -6.63 11.66
CA PRO A 149 7.80 -6.98 10.40
C PRO A 149 6.93 -6.54 9.23
N ARG A 150 7.55 -5.90 8.21
CA ARG A 150 6.89 -5.44 6.98
C ARG A 150 7.22 -6.30 5.76
N MET A 151 8.10 -7.29 5.91
CA MET A 151 8.52 -8.19 4.85
C MET A 151 7.77 -9.52 4.91
N VAL A 152 7.72 -10.25 3.80
CA VAL A 152 7.14 -11.60 3.73
C VAL A 152 7.85 -12.56 4.68
N LYS A 153 7.14 -13.60 5.07
CA LYS A 153 7.59 -14.54 6.11
C LYS A 153 8.94 -15.16 5.80
N GLU A 154 9.12 -15.67 4.60
CA GLU A 154 10.34 -16.35 4.13
C GLU A 154 11.58 -15.44 4.25
N PHE A 155 11.43 -14.17 3.87
CA PHE A 155 12.49 -13.17 3.98
C PHE A 155 12.87 -12.86 5.43
N ARG A 156 11.85 -12.69 6.29
CA ARG A 156 12.06 -12.40 7.72
C ARG A 156 12.71 -13.55 8.47
N ASP A 157 12.25 -14.78 8.21
CA ASP A 157 12.76 -15.98 8.90
C ASP A 157 14.27 -16.13 8.65
N ILE A 158 14.72 -15.87 7.42
CA ILE A 158 16.14 -15.87 7.08
C ILE A 158 16.87 -14.69 7.74
N ALA A 159 16.40 -13.47 7.53
CA ALA A 159 17.07 -12.28 8.07
C ALA A 159 17.24 -12.32 9.61
N PHE A 160 16.24 -12.84 10.32
CA PHE A 160 16.26 -12.89 11.78
C PHE A 160 17.00 -14.10 12.36
N SER A 161 17.31 -15.12 11.56
CA SER A 161 18.12 -16.27 11.97
C SER A 161 19.62 -16.07 11.80
N MET A 162 20.05 -15.03 11.07
CA MET A 162 21.44 -14.78 10.71
C MET A 162 22.17 -13.88 11.71
N GLN A 163 23.48 -13.93 11.68
CA GLN A 163 24.39 -13.10 12.47
C GLN A 163 24.90 -11.90 11.66
N GLU A 164 25.44 -10.88 12.36
CA GLU A 164 26.09 -9.75 11.70
C GLU A 164 27.24 -10.20 10.80
N GLY A 165 27.31 -9.61 9.61
CA GLY A 165 28.28 -9.93 8.56
C GLY A 165 27.99 -11.17 7.73
N GLN A 166 27.01 -11.98 8.10
CA GLN A 166 26.65 -13.20 7.38
C GLN A 166 25.85 -12.89 6.11
N ILE A 167 26.17 -13.61 5.02
CA ILE A 167 25.41 -13.57 3.77
C ILE A 167 24.58 -14.86 3.63
N SER A 168 23.30 -14.74 3.29
CA SER A 168 22.42 -15.89 3.10
C SER A 168 22.80 -16.70 1.86
N ASP A 169 22.36 -17.94 1.82
CA ASP A 169 22.23 -18.64 0.54
C ASP A 169 21.05 -18.06 -0.26
N PRO A 170 21.00 -18.26 -1.59
CA PRO A 170 19.85 -17.87 -2.40
C PRO A 170 18.57 -18.51 -1.90
N PHE A 171 17.53 -17.70 -1.71
CA PHE A 171 16.21 -18.17 -1.29
C PHE A 171 15.10 -17.51 -2.11
N LYS A 172 13.95 -18.18 -2.17
CA LYS A 172 12.80 -17.76 -2.98
C LYS A 172 11.74 -17.11 -2.11
N THR A 173 11.12 -16.03 -2.63
CA THR A 173 9.84 -15.48 -2.17
C THR A 173 8.88 -15.35 -3.36
N ASP A 174 7.67 -14.83 -3.13
CA ASP A 174 6.73 -14.54 -4.21
C ASP A 174 7.23 -13.41 -5.14
N PHE A 175 8.22 -12.61 -4.72
CA PHE A 175 8.84 -11.55 -5.54
C PHE A 175 10.01 -12.01 -6.40
N GLY A 176 10.53 -13.21 -6.19
CA GLY A 176 11.69 -13.75 -6.91
C GLY A 176 12.71 -14.39 -5.99
N TRP A 177 13.97 -14.38 -6.42
CA TRP A 177 15.10 -14.97 -5.70
C TRP A 177 15.94 -13.90 -5.04
N HIS A 178 16.34 -14.15 -3.80
CA HIS A 178 17.08 -13.20 -2.97
C HIS A 178 18.37 -13.79 -2.42
N ILE A 179 19.34 -12.91 -2.18
CA ILE A 179 20.36 -13.06 -1.14
C ILE A 179 20.32 -11.82 -0.27
N LEU A 180 20.67 -11.96 1.00
CA LEU A 180 20.80 -10.82 1.91
C LEU A 180 22.05 -10.93 2.78
N ILE A 181 22.56 -9.78 3.23
CA ILE A 181 23.58 -9.65 4.26
C ILE A 181 22.99 -8.91 5.46
N VAL A 182 23.30 -9.38 6.67
CA VAL A 182 22.98 -8.67 7.90
C VAL A 182 24.12 -7.71 8.21
N GLU A 183 23.86 -6.40 8.12
CA GLU A 183 24.88 -5.39 8.44
C GLU A 183 25.01 -5.14 9.94
N LYS A 184 23.87 -5.03 10.65
CA LYS A 184 23.87 -4.73 12.09
C LYS A 184 22.60 -5.18 12.78
N ILE A 185 22.75 -5.66 14.03
CA ILE A 185 21.63 -6.03 14.90
C ILE A 185 21.59 -5.05 16.09
N ARG A 186 20.46 -4.35 16.24
CA ARG A 186 20.25 -3.38 17.32
C ARG A 186 18.99 -3.74 18.10
N GLY A 187 19.10 -4.68 19.02
CA GLY A 187 17.99 -5.16 19.83
C GLY A 187 16.84 -5.72 18.98
N GLN A 188 15.78 -4.95 18.78
CA GLN A 188 14.63 -5.36 17.95
C GLN A 188 14.78 -5.01 16.47
N GLU A 189 15.77 -4.23 16.09
CA GLU A 189 16.03 -3.81 14.73
C GLU A 189 17.19 -4.58 14.12
N VAL A 190 17.05 -4.93 12.85
CA VAL A 190 18.09 -5.60 12.06
C VAL A 190 18.25 -4.82 10.75
N ASP A 191 19.44 -4.23 10.57
CA ASP A 191 19.83 -3.60 9.32
C ASP A 191 20.34 -4.67 8.37
N ILE A 192 19.78 -4.72 7.19
CA ILE A 192 20.16 -5.66 6.14
C ILE A 192 20.37 -4.94 4.81
N ARG A 193 21.10 -5.62 3.91
CA ARG A 193 21.00 -5.35 2.46
C ARG A 193 20.57 -6.60 1.74
N HIS A 194 19.85 -6.44 0.65
CA HIS A 194 19.48 -7.58 -0.18
C HIS A 194 19.62 -7.28 -1.68
N ILE A 195 19.69 -8.35 -2.44
CA ILE A 195 19.62 -8.34 -3.90
C ILE A 195 18.45 -9.22 -4.29
N LEU A 196 17.52 -8.68 -5.08
CA LEU A 196 16.43 -9.40 -5.70
C LEU A 196 16.73 -9.63 -7.17
N LEU A 197 16.57 -10.87 -7.64
CA LEU A 197 16.51 -11.22 -9.06
C LEU A 197 15.18 -11.90 -9.37
N THR A 198 14.47 -11.37 -10.37
CA THR A 198 13.24 -11.97 -10.89
C THR A 198 13.55 -12.89 -12.07
N PRO A 199 12.88 -14.04 -12.19
CA PRO A 199 13.06 -14.92 -13.31
C PRO A 199 12.58 -14.26 -14.61
N LYS A 200 13.34 -14.45 -15.66
CA LYS A 200 12.90 -14.10 -17.02
C LYS A 200 11.96 -15.18 -17.51
N VAL A 201 10.86 -14.76 -18.07
CA VAL A 201 9.86 -15.63 -18.67
C VAL A 201 9.86 -15.37 -20.17
N ASP A 202 10.03 -16.42 -20.95
CA ASP A 202 9.99 -16.34 -22.39
C ASP A 202 8.55 -16.25 -22.90
N GLN A 203 8.38 -15.81 -24.15
CA GLN A 203 7.07 -15.69 -24.77
C GLN A 203 6.28 -17.00 -24.77
N ALA A 204 6.96 -18.14 -24.91
CA ALA A 204 6.32 -19.46 -24.92
C ALA A 204 5.61 -19.77 -23.59
N GLN A 205 6.24 -19.48 -22.43
CA GLN A 205 5.60 -19.67 -21.10
C GLN A 205 4.46 -18.68 -20.86
N LEU A 206 4.59 -17.44 -21.37
CA LEU A 206 3.51 -16.47 -21.34
C LEU A 206 2.31 -16.94 -22.16
N ASP A 207 2.55 -17.47 -23.37
CA ASP A 207 1.50 -18.00 -24.25
C ASP A 207 0.84 -19.24 -23.63
N GLU A 208 1.62 -20.13 -22.98
CA GLU A 208 1.07 -21.29 -22.26
C GLU A 208 0.11 -20.84 -21.13
N ALA A 209 0.52 -19.89 -20.31
CA ALA A 209 -0.32 -19.36 -19.22
C ALA A 209 -1.59 -18.70 -19.76
N ARG A 210 -1.48 -17.91 -20.82
CA ARG A 210 -2.61 -17.28 -21.50
C ARG A 210 -3.59 -18.31 -22.05
N ASN A 211 -3.10 -19.30 -22.80
CA ASN A 211 -3.92 -20.34 -23.41
C ASN A 211 -4.63 -21.21 -22.35
N LEU A 212 -3.98 -21.48 -21.22
CA LEU A 212 -4.61 -22.17 -20.11
C LEU A 212 -5.76 -21.34 -19.51
N LEU A 213 -5.58 -20.02 -19.33
CA LEU A 213 -6.67 -19.13 -18.87
C LEU A 213 -7.81 -19.05 -19.89
N ASP A 214 -7.52 -18.98 -21.18
CA ASP A 214 -8.56 -19.01 -22.22
C ASP A 214 -9.35 -20.32 -22.17
N THR A 215 -8.67 -21.45 -21.99
CA THR A 215 -9.32 -22.77 -21.83
C THR A 215 -10.19 -22.79 -20.57
N LEU A 216 -9.70 -22.30 -19.44
CA LEU A 216 -10.46 -22.23 -18.19
C LEU A 216 -11.68 -21.31 -18.35
N ARG A 217 -11.50 -20.14 -18.99
CA ARG A 217 -12.59 -19.21 -19.29
C ARG A 217 -13.68 -19.90 -20.11
N THR A 218 -13.33 -20.61 -21.18
CA THR A 218 -14.28 -21.35 -22.01
C THR A 218 -15.05 -22.39 -21.20
N ARG A 219 -14.37 -23.21 -20.40
CA ARG A 219 -14.99 -24.23 -19.53
C ARG A 219 -15.94 -23.63 -18.49
N ILE A 220 -15.62 -22.41 -17.98
CA ILE A 220 -16.51 -21.69 -17.07
C ILE A 220 -17.75 -21.19 -17.80
N LEU A 221 -17.60 -20.61 -19.00
CA LEU A 221 -18.71 -20.15 -19.84
C LEU A 221 -19.63 -21.28 -20.25
N ASP A 222 -19.07 -22.46 -20.56
CA ASP A 222 -19.80 -23.69 -20.89
C ASP A 222 -20.41 -24.38 -19.64
N LYS A 223 -20.20 -23.81 -18.43
CA LYS A 223 -20.68 -24.31 -17.14
C LYS A 223 -20.16 -25.72 -16.78
N GLU A 224 -19.02 -26.13 -17.32
CA GLU A 224 -18.35 -27.38 -16.95
C GLU A 224 -17.73 -27.28 -15.55
N ILE A 225 -17.29 -26.08 -15.16
CA ILE A 225 -16.69 -25.76 -13.88
C ILE A 225 -17.14 -24.37 -13.45
N THR A 226 -17.29 -24.14 -12.15
CA THR A 226 -17.58 -22.78 -11.67
C THR A 226 -16.29 -21.95 -11.56
N PHE A 227 -16.43 -20.61 -11.56
CA PHE A 227 -15.30 -19.70 -11.41
C PHE A 227 -14.54 -19.96 -10.09
N GLU A 228 -15.29 -20.20 -9.01
CA GLU A 228 -14.75 -20.44 -7.66
C GLU A 228 -13.94 -21.73 -7.61
N VAL A 229 -14.43 -22.80 -8.23
CA VAL A 229 -13.71 -24.08 -8.31
C VAL A 229 -12.46 -23.95 -9.19
N ALA A 230 -12.56 -23.22 -10.31
CA ALA A 230 -11.42 -22.93 -11.16
C ALA A 230 -10.36 -22.09 -10.43
N ALA A 231 -10.77 -21.07 -9.68
CA ALA A 231 -9.87 -20.29 -8.84
C ALA A 231 -9.14 -21.16 -7.81
N LEU A 232 -9.89 -22.01 -7.08
CA LEU A 232 -9.32 -22.91 -6.07
C LEU A 232 -8.30 -23.89 -6.64
N GLN A 233 -8.56 -24.44 -7.83
CA GLN A 233 -7.71 -25.48 -8.44
C GLN A 233 -6.51 -24.91 -9.18
N PHE A 234 -6.65 -23.78 -9.87
CA PHE A 234 -5.67 -23.31 -10.85
C PHE A 234 -5.03 -21.96 -10.51
N SER A 235 -5.66 -21.10 -9.69
CA SER A 235 -5.09 -19.79 -9.40
C SER A 235 -3.77 -19.91 -8.63
N SER A 236 -2.77 -19.17 -9.09
CA SER A 236 -1.48 -19.00 -8.40
C SER A 236 -1.56 -17.99 -7.23
N GLU A 237 -2.60 -17.13 -7.21
CA GLU A 237 -2.74 -16.07 -6.21
C GLU A 237 -3.25 -16.63 -4.87
N LYS A 238 -2.36 -16.71 -3.89
CA LYS A 238 -2.65 -17.35 -2.59
C LYS A 238 -3.73 -16.66 -1.79
N GLU A 239 -3.81 -15.31 -1.88
CA GLU A 239 -4.73 -14.51 -1.08
C GLU A 239 -6.19 -14.71 -1.50
N THR A 240 -6.44 -14.87 -2.79
CA THR A 240 -7.80 -14.99 -3.34
C THR A 240 -8.20 -16.42 -3.66
N ARG A 241 -7.24 -17.30 -3.95
CA ARG A 241 -7.48 -18.69 -4.39
C ARG A 241 -8.41 -19.46 -3.47
N LEU A 242 -8.13 -19.46 -2.15
CA LEU A 242 -8.91 -20.22 -1.16
C LEU A 242 -10.30 -19.63 -0.91
N ASN A 243 -10.54 -18.41 -1.37
CA ASN A 243 -11.82 -17.71 -1.26
C ASN A 243 -12.55 -17.61 -2.61
N GLY A 244 -12.36 -18.59 -3.48
CA GLY A 244 -13.03 -18.64 -4.79
C GLY A 244 -12.62 -17.52 -5.76
N GLY A 245 -11.45 -16.95 -5.56
CA GLY A 245 -10.95 -15.84 -6.38
C GLY A 245 -11.40 -14.44 -5.93
N VAL A 246 -12.25 -14.31 -4.90
CA VAL A 246 -12.80 -13.03 -4.45
C VAL A 246 -11.69 -12.08 -4.00
N ILE A 247 -11.69 -10.87 -4.58
CA ILE A 247 -10.75 -9.80 -4.21
C ILE A 247 -11.34 -9.02 -3.04
N ILE A 248 -10.51 -8.76 -2.03
CA ILE A 248 -10.87 -7.90 -0.89
C ILE A 248 -10.29 -6.50 -1.13
N ASN A 249 -11.11 -5.50 -0.95
CA ASN A 249 -10.71 -4.10 -1.06
C ASN A 249 -9.74 -3.75 0.09
N PRO A 250 -8.47 -3.43 -0.21
CA PRO A 250 -7.47 -3.18 0.83
C PRO A 250 -7.74 -1.90 1.63
N MET A 251 -8.59 -1.01 1.12
CA MET A 251 -8.94 0.26 1.80
C MET A 251 -10.03 0.08 2.84
N THR A 252 -11.02 -0.78 2.54
CA THR A 252 -12.21 -0.98 3.38
C THR A 252 -12.23 -2.32 4.10
N GLY A 253 -11.47 -3.31 3.61
CA GLY A 253 -11.45 -4.66 4.14
C GLY A 253 -12.68 -5.50 3.76
N ASP A 254 -13.57 -5.00 2.91
CA ASP A 254 -14.75 -5.71 2.39
C ASP A 254 -14.57 -6.14 0.92
N ARG A 255 -15.64 -6.68 0.32
CA ARG A 255 -15.61 -7.18 -1.07
C ARG A 255 -16.00 -6.13 -2.10
N ARG A 256 -16.48 -4.95 -1.67
CA ARG A 256 -17.02 -3.93 -2.55
C ARG A 256 -15.99 -2.90 -2.94
N PHE A 257 -15.97 -2.58 -4.20
CA PHE A 257 -15.11 -1.55 -4.79
C PHE A 257 -15.99 -0.47 -5.39
N GLU A 258 -15.95 0.72 -4.82
CA GLU A 258 -16.60 1.89 -5.41
C GLU A 258 -15.86 2.31 -6.68
N LEU A 259 -16.54 2.41 -7.82
CA LEU A 259 -15.93 2.69 -9.13
C LEU A 259 -15.05 3.96 -9.12
N THR A 260 -15.50 5.01 -8.44
CA THR A 260 -14.80 6.29 -8.38
C THR A 260 -13.53 6.27 -7.52
N LYS A 261 -13.37 5.25 -6.67
CA LYS A 261 -12.23 5.09 -5.74
C LYS A 261 -11.35 3.89 -6.08
N MET A 262 -11.71 3.18 -7.13
CA MET A 262 -10.97 2.01 -7.58
C MET A 262 -9.60 2.39 -8.17
N ASP A 263 -8.64 1.48 -8.03
CA ASP A 263 -7.38 1.61 -8.75
C ASP A 263 -7.62 1.75 -10.27
N PRO A 264 -7.00 2.73 -10.94
CA PRO A 264 -7.27 3.01 -12.35
C PRO A 264 -6.96 1.82 -13.28
N VAL A 265 -5.96 1.00 -12.95
CA VAL A 265 -5.60 -0.18 -13.76
C VAL A 265 -6.70 -1.23 -13.67
N LEU A 266 -7.15 -1.53 -12.44
CA LEU A 266 -8.25 -2.46 -12.22
C LEU A 266 -9.55 -1.95 -12.86
N TYR A 267 -9.87 -0.66 -12.68
CA TYR A 267 -11.04 -0.02 -13.31
C TYR A 267 -11.05 -0.22 -14.84
N ASN A 268 -9.93 0.09 -15.51
CA ASN A 268 -9.84 -0.06 -16.96
C ASN A 268 -9.99 -1.51 -17.44
N GLN A 269 -9.65 -2.48 -16.59
CA GLN A 269 -9.77 -3.91 -16.92
C GLN A 269 -11.19 -4.46 -16.81
N ILE A 270 -12.07 -3.81 -16.01
CA ILE A 270 -13.41 -4.32 -15.71
C ILE A 270 -14.56 -3.42 -16.13
N ARG A 271 -14.31 -2.15 -16.49
CA ARG A 271 -15.33 -1.14 -16.76
C ARG A 271 -16.36 -1.55 -17.83
N ASP A 272 -15.91 -2.36 -18.80
CA ASP A 272 -16.72 -2.80 -19.93
C ASP A 272 -17.38 -4.18 -19.69
N LEU A 273 -17.15 -4.81 -18.51
CA LEU A 273 -17.75 -6.08 -18.14
C LEU A 273 -19.13 -5.88 -17.55
N ASN A 274 -20.09 -6.69 -18.00
CA ASN A 274 -21.40 -6.81 -17.38
C ASN A 274 -21.35 -7.74 -16.16
N ASP A 275 -22.48 -7.81 -15.42
CA ASP A 275 -22.62 -8.73 -14.31
C ASP A 275 -22.44 -10.18 -14.77
N ASP A 276 -21.72 -10.97 -13.97
CA ASP A 276 -21.33 -12.34 -14.27
C ASP A 276 -20.41 -12.52 -15.50
N GLU A 277 -20.03 -11.44 -16.16
CA GLU A 277 -19.12 -11.50 -17.30
C GLU A 277 -17.67 -11.70 -16.87
N ILE A 278 -16.93 -12.46 -17.67
CA ILE A 278 -15.54 -12.82 -17.46
C ILE A 278 -14.66 -12.16 -18.53
N SER A 279 -13.65 -11.45 -18.13
CA SER A 279 -12.68 -10.83 -19.06
C SER A 279 -11.96 -11.86 -19.91
N VAL A 280 -11.39 -11.43 -21.02
CA VAL A 280 -10.31 -12.17 -21.69
C VAL A 280 -9.08 -12.20 -20.78
N PRO A 281 -8.10 -13.11 -21.02
CA PRO A 281 -6.84 -13.08 -20.29
C PRO A 281 -6.10 -11.72 -20.42
N LEU A 282 -5.81 -11.12 -19.29
CA LEU A 282 -5.15 -9.83 -19.18
C LEU A 282 -3.72 -10.05 -18.67
N LEU A 283 -2.75 -9.47 -19.35
CA LEU A 283 -1.36 -9.45 -18.88
C LEU A 283 -1.23 -8.41 -17.76
N ASP A 284 -0.63 -8.83 -16.67
CA ASP A 284 -0.29 -7.99 -15.53
C ASP A 284 1.22 -8.04 -15.30
N GLU A 285 1.83 -6.90 -15.07
CA GLU A 285 3.26 -6.79 -14.79
C GLU A 285 3.44 -5.94 -13.54
N ASP A 286 4.07 -6.50 -12.54
CA ASP A 286 4.36 -5.79 -11.32
C ASP A 286 5.59 -4.85 -11.46
N ARG A 287 5.84 -4.05 -10.42
CA ARG A 287 6.96 -3.09 -10.42
C ARG A 287 8.35 -3.75 -10.50
N SER A 288 8.45 -5.04 -10.21
CA SER A 288 9.69 -5.82 -10.34
C SER A 288 9.86 -6.43 -11.73
N GLY A 289 8.89 -6.26 -12.63
CA GLY A 289 8.87 -6.83 -13.97
C GLY A 289 8.39 -8.29 -14.02
N LEU A 290 7.80 -8.80 -12.92
CA LEU A 290 7.20 -10.13 -12.89
C LEU A 290 5.87 -10.09 -13.66
N LYS A 291 5.76 -10.92 -14.70
CA LYS A 291 4.59 -11.02 -15.57
C LYS A 291 3.70 -12.17 -15.15
N LYS A 292 2.39 -11.91 -15.12
CA LYS A 292 1.36 -12.92 -14.88
C LYS A 292 0.12 -12.63 -15.72
N TYR A 293 -0.66 -13.65 -16.01
CA TYR A 293 -1.96 -13.49 -16.66
C TYR A 293 -3.08 -13.65 -15.64
N LYS A 294 -4.15 -12.89 -15.83
CA LYS A 294 -5.36 -13.00 -15.01
C LYS A 294 -6.62 -12.89 -15.85
N ILE A 295 -7.69 -13.54 -15.41
CA ILE A 295 -9.05 -13.25 -15.82
C ILE A 295 -9.81 -12.68 -14.62
N LEU A 296 -10.67 -11.71 -14.90
CA LEU A 296 -11.50 -11.03 -13.91
C LEU A 296 -12.96 -11.35 -14.17
N LYS A 297 -13.74 -11.49 -13.11
CA LYS A 297 -15.20 -11.64 -13.17
C LYS A 297 -15.85 -10.58 -12.28
N VAL A 298 -16.84 -9.86 -12.82
CA VAL A 298 -17.74 -9.04 -12.01
C VAL A 298 -18.81 -9.97 -11.44
N THR A 299 -18.77 -10.21 -10.12
CA THR A 299 -19.69 -11.15 -9.47
C THR A 299 -20.98 -10.50 -9.01
N ASN A 300 -20.93 -9.22 -8.63
CA ASN A 300 -22.10 -8.43 -8.28
C ASN A 300 -21.89 -6.96 -8.64
N ARG A 301 -22.96 -6.29 -9.03
CA ARG A 301 -23.01 -4.85 -9.24
C ARG A 301 -24.09 -4.25 -8.34
N TYR A 302 -23.73 -3.18 -7.67
CA TYR A 302 -24.63 -2.38 -6.84
C TYR A 302 -24.71 -1.00 -7.48
N ASP A 303 -25.84 -0.66 -8.07
CA ASP A 303 -26.02 0.64 -8.72
C ASP A 303 -25.99 1.79 -7.73
N GLU A 304 -25.67 2.97 -8.24
CA GLU A 304 -25.76 4.21 -7.47
C GLU A 304 -27.15 4.35 -6.82
N HIS A 305 -27.15 4.63 -5.52
CA HIS A 305 -28.40 4.78 -4.78
C HIS A 305 -28.24 5.74 -3.58
N VAL A 306 -29.37 6.31 -3.17
CA VAL A 306 -29.45 7.08 -1.92
C VAL A 306 -29.30 6.12 -0.75
N ALA A 307 -28.52 6.51 0.27
CA ALA A 307 -28.23 5.68 1.44
C ALA A 307 -29.47 5.03 2.05
N ASP A 308 -29.41 3.70 2.17
CA ASP A 308 -30.42 2.87 2.86
C ASP A 308 -29.80 2.26 4.12
N TYR A 309 -30.45 2.45 5.26
CA TYR A 309 -29.91 2.01 6.55
C TYR A 309 -29.61 0.51 6.60
N SER A 310 -30.43 -0.31 5.95
CA SER A 310 -30.28 -1.77 5.99
C SER A 310 -29.19 -2.29 5.06
N LYS A 311 -29.05 -1.64 3.89
CA LYS A 311 -28.10 -2.03 2.85
C LYS A 311 -26.71 -1.49 3.10
N ASP A 312 -26.62 -0.26 3.67
CA ASP A 312 -25.39 0.51 3.77
C ASP A 312 -24.94 0.71 5.22
N TYR A 313 -25.38 -0.16 6.13
CA TYR A 313 -25.11 -0.03 7.57
C TYR A 313 -23.63 0.20 7.88
N VAL A 314 -22.72 -0.51 7.22
CA VAL A 314 -21.28 -0.38 7.47
C VAL A 314 -20.78 1.02 7.10
N LYS A 315 -21.16 1.54 5.94
CA LYS A 315 -20.77 2.88 5.49
C LYS A 315 -21.40 3.97 6.37
N ILE A 316 -22.68 3.80 6.74
CA ILE A 316 -23.38 4.72 7.64
C ILE A 316 -22.70 4.71 9.03
N LYS A 317 -22.29 3.54 9.52
CA LYS A 317 -21.52 3.39 10.76
C LYS A 317 -20.19 4.16 10.70
N GLU A 318 -19.45 4.06 9.60
CA GLU A 318 -18.20 4.79 9.40
C GLU A 318 -18.42 6.31 9.38
N LEU A 319 -19.45 6.79 8.69
CA LEU A 319 -19.82 8.21 8.68
C LEU A 319 -20.19 8.71 10.07
N ALA A 320 -21.02 7.96 10.80
CA ALA A 320 -21.43 8.27 12.16
C ALA A 320 -20.25 8.27 13.13
N LEU A 321 -19.35 7.29 13.02
CA LEU A 321 -18.13 7.23 13.83
C LEU A 321 -17.20 8.40 13.53
N LYS A 322 -17.04 8.76 12.26
CA LYS A 322 -16.24 9.92 11.84
C LYS A 322 -16.80 11.21 12.44
N GLU A 323 -18.11 11.41 12.37
CA GLU A 323 -18.75 12.57 12.99
C GLU A 323 -18.57 12.60 14.50
N LYS A 324 -18.76 11.46 15.18
CA LYS A 324 -18.54 11.32 16.63
C LYS A 324 -17.12 11.70 17.02
N LYS A 325 -16.12 11.22 16.27
CA LYS A 325 -14.71 11.56 16.46
C LYS A 325 -14.43 13.05 16.26
N LEU A 326 -14.99 13.65 15.22
CA LEU A 326 -14.85 15.09 14.97
C LEU A 326 -15.47 15.95 16.10
N LYS A 327 -16.65 15.56 16.59
CA LYS A 327 -17.29 16.22 17.75
C LYS A 327 -16.43 16.11 19.02
N ALA A 328 -15.80 14.96 19.25
CA ALA A 328 -14.92 14.76 20.40
C ALA A 328 -13.64 15.62 20.30
N ILE A 329 -13.02 15.70 19.11
CA ILE A 329 -11.88 16.58 18.89
C ILE A 329 -12.27 18.04 19.13
N LYS A 330 -13.41 18.48 18.58
CA LYS A 330 -13.90 19.85 18.75
C LYS A 330 -14.12 20.18 20.22
N LYS A 331 -14.83 19.30 20.95
CA LYS A 331 -15.06 19.47 22.39
C LYS A 331 -13.75 19.56 23.18
N TRP A 332 -12.80 18.66 22.89
CA TRP A 332 -11.50 18.68 23.53
C TRP A 332 -10.74 19.99 23.25
N MET A 333 -10.80 20.51 22.01
CA MET A 333 -10.18 21.79 21.65
C MET A 333 -10.80 22.93 22.41
N GLU A 334 -12.13 23.02 22.51
CA GLU A 334 -12.86 24.03 23.26
C GLU A 334 -12.43 24.03 24.73
N GLU A 335 -12.45 22.87 25.39
CA GLU A 335 -11.99 22.71 26.77
C GLU A 335 -10.52 23.13 26.98
N LYS A 336 -9.64 22.82 26.01
CA LYS A 336 -8.22 23.19 26.12
C LYS A 336 -7.96 24.68 25.88
N ILE A 337 -8.73 25.33 25.00
CA ILE A 337 -8.65 26.75 24.76
C ILE A 337 -9.00 27.50 26.05
N GLU A 338 -10.06 27.07 26.76
CA GLU A 338 -10.46 27.70 28.04
C GLU A 338 -9.40 27.57 29.15
N LEU A 339 -8.65 26.44 29.14
CA LEU A 339 -7.64 26.13 30.16
C LEU A 339 -6.23 26.63 29.77
N THR A 340 -6.04 27.19 28.58
CA THR A 340 -4.73 27.57 28.06
C THR A 340 -4.67 29.08 27.92
N PHE A 341 -3.59 29.69 28.43
CA PHE A 341 -3.35 31.12 28.17
C PHE A 341 -3.13 31.35 26.68
N VAL A 342 -3.97 32.15 26.06
CA VAL A 342 -3.90 32.56 24.67
C VAL A 342 -3.80 34.08 24.59
N SER A 343 -2.72 34.58 24.00
CA SER A 343 -2.54 35.98 23.69
C SER A 343 -2.68 36.21 22.19
N LEU A 344 -3.60 37.07 21.79
CA LEU A 344 -3.78 37.50 20.42
C LEU A 344 -3.14 38.88 20.23
N ASN A 345 -2.48 39.08 19.06
CA ASN A 345 -2.08 40.43 18.68
C ASN A 345 -3.34 41.28 18.39
N LYS A 346 -3.34 42.55 18.82
CA LYS A 346 -4.45 43.49 18.66
C LYS A 346 -4.92 43.62 17.22
N ASP A 347 -4.01 43.46 16.25
CA ASP A 347 -4.31 43.54 14.82
C ASP A 347 -5.31 42.46 14.35
N TYR A 348 -5.45 41.36 15.11
CA TYR A 348 -6.33 40.24 14.80
C TYR A 348 -7.62 40.22 15.63
N TYR A 349 -7.88 41.23 16.50
CA TYR A 349 -9.09 41.23 17.32
C TYR A 349 -10.39 41.38 16.54
N SER A 350 -10.32 41.93 15.32
CA SER A 350 -11.47 42.06 14.43
C SER A 350 -11.73 40.80 13.58
N CYS A 351 -10.79 39.83 13.56
CA CYS A 351 -10.93 38.63 12.79
C CYS A 351 -12.00 37.70 13.39
N GLN A 352 -12.75 37.04 12.53
CA GLN A 352 -13.64 35.94 12.94
C GLN A 352 -12.84 34.64 12.97
N PHE A 353 -12.73 34.07 14.15
CA PHE A 353 -12.08 32.77 14.34
C PHE A 353 -13.13 31.67 14.46
N SER A 354 -12.80 30.47 14.01
CA SER A 354 -13.65 29.24 14.14
C SER A 354 -13.81 28.81 15.60
N ASN A 355 -12.86 29.16 16.47
CA ASN A 355 -12.90 28.91 17.91
C ASN A 355 -12.96 30.23 18.70
N ASN A 356 -13.55 30.15 19.87
CA ASN A 356 -13.64 31.33 20.76
C ASN A 356 -12.31 31.55 21.51
N TRP A 357 -11.35 32.20 20.85
CA TRP A 357 -10.08 32.57 21.48
C TRP A 357 -10.29 33.66 22.52
N PRO A 358 -9.75 33.54 23.75
CA PRO A 358 -9.80 34.61 24.73
C PRO A 358 -9.17 35.90 24.17
N LYS A 359 -9.90 37.00 24.25
CA LYS A 359 -9.43 38.33 23.85
C LYS A 359 -9.00 39.08 25.12
N ASN A 360 -7.87 38.70 25.71
CA ASN A 360 -7.32 39.37 26.88
C ASN A 360 -6.29 40.41 26.50
#